data_f61cfd6b6c324790fdfc84a753187621
#
_entry.id   f61cfd6b6c324790fdfc84a753187621
#
_cell.length_a   1.000
_cell.length_b   1.000
_cell.length_c   1.000
_cell.angle_alpha   90.00
_cell.angle_beta   90.00
_cell.angle_gamma   90.00
#
_symmetry.space_group_name_H-M   'P 1'
#
loop_
_entity.id
_entity.type
_entity.pdbx_description
1 polymer ?
#
loop_
_entity_poly.entity_id
_entity_poly.type
_entity_poly.pdbx_seq_one_letter_code
_entity_poly.pdbx_strand_id
1 'polypeptide(L)'
;MHAVSGYGAIVGRLGELHAGRRGRHGASLLGALLAVTGLVAAACGGGGGGGDGGDAAGPAEAEQHPAEWVRVGLDLANSRAVTGETALDVNSVAGLAPVWDMRGLNGMSGTPIVSGGVVYFGDWTGHLRALRSDDGTEVWNRQLGDNYIGGSVVLDRDNVYAGTFDGRIVALSRATGEPVWDTQVGDHPKAVIFGSPVVVDGLVVVGVASFEVFATGNPNTFRGHIVALDAATGAEQWRFYVTAGDATQAAGVSIWSSPAIDTDRGVVYIGTGQSYGLPASPLSDSLLALDLQTGQEVWHTQFTADDAWTLTQPTGLDADVGAMPNLFQLDGKDAVGVGDKAGTYRALDRETGEILWEAPLTAGGTQGGVMASAAVADGTVYVTSNDASREADMVALDVDTGEEQWRVEVGAHITGPVTWANGVLYVSDDSGRIAAYDAADGARLWSYSVPFPAAGGIAVVDGVIYAGWGWWLAGAPDNPDGGVIAFAVPADGAPATSQPAEAERGDDVGATVYRQRCAACHGGAGEGGSGPSMVDVDERLSRDEHVTVVRDGKGNMPAWQDTLTDEEIEAVVDYERDVLANGSG
;
A
#
# COMPACT_ATOMS: atom_id res chain seq x y z
N MET A 1 0.46 -25.72 -6.39
CA MET A 1 -0.94 -26.04 -6.01
C MET A 1 -1.25 -25.82 -4.52
N HIS A 2 -0.31 -25.39 -3.68
CA HIS A 2 -0.50 -25.23 -2.22
C HIS A 2 -0.71 -23.78 -1.76
N ALA A 3 -0.54 -22.76 -2.61
CA ALA A 3 -0.86 -21.35 -2.31
C ALA A 3 -2.38 -21.07 -2.21
N VAL A 4 -3.22 -22.01 -2.60
CA VAL A 4 -4.69 -21.83 -2.71
C VAL A 4 -5.42 -21.96 -1.37
N SER A 5 -4.82 -22.60 -0.34
CA SER A 5 -5.56 -22.86 0.92
C SER A 5 -5.67 -21.64 1.86
N GLY A 6 -4.71 -20.71 1.81
CA GLY A 6 -4.76 -19.49 2.64
C GLY A 6 -5.81 -18.48 2.17
N TYR A 7 -5.98 -18.34 0.86
CA TYR A 7 -7.00 -17.46 0.29
C TYR A 7 -8.44 -17.87 0.60
N GLY A 8 -8.71 -19.18 0.73
CA GLY A 8 -10.04 -19.68 1.06
C GLY A 8 -10.56 -19.25 2.44
N ALA A 9 -9.67 -19.03 3.39
CA ALA A 9 -10.03 -18.63 4.76
C ALA A 9 -10.44 -17.14 4.85
N ILE A 10 -9.80 -16.26 4.07
CA ILE A 10 -10.17 -14.83 3.99
C ILE A 10 -11.56 -14.69 3.38
N VAL A 11 -11.83 -15.42 2.30
CA VAL A 11 -13.11 -15.35 1.58
C VAL A 11 -14.27 -15.85 2.45
N GLY A 12 -14.05 -16.88 3.28
CA GLY A 12 -15.07 -17.39 4.21
C GLY A 12 -15.50 -16.33 5.23
N ARG A 13 -14.56 -15.63 5.84
CA ARG A 13 -14.86 -14.61 6.87
C ARG A 13 -15.40 -13.30 6.29
N LEU A 14 -14.87 -12.83 5.17
CA LEU A 14 -15.40 -11.62 4.51
C LEU A 14 -16.81 -11.87 3.93
N GLY A 15 -17.12 -13.08 3.48
CA GLY A 15 -18.46 -13.49 3.06
C GLY A 15 -19.48 -13.57 4.20
N GLU A 16 -19.06 -13.97 5.39
CA GLU A 16 -19.93 -14.07 6.57
C GLU A 16 -20.24 -12.70 7.19
N LEU A 17 -19.32 -11.74 7.13
CA LEU A 17 -19.55 -10.35 7.59
C LEU A 17 -20.66 -9.66 6.78
N HIS A 18 -20.80 -9.99 5.49
CA HIS A 18 -21.85 -9.42 4.62
C HIS A 18 -23.20 -10.15 4.72
N ALA A 19 -23.24 -11.40 5.21
CA ALA A 19 -24.49 -12.17 5.31
C ALA A 19 -25.28 -11.94 6.61
N GLY A 20 -24.71 -11.32 7.63
CA GLY A 20 -25.21 -11.32 9.01
C GLY A 20 -26.24 -10.26 9.39
N ARG A 21 -26.53 -9.23 8.58
CA ARG A 21 -27.42 -8.13 8.98
C ARG A 21 -28.46 -7.70 7.94
N ARG A 22 -29.39 -8.59 7.59
CA ARG A 22 -30.73 -8.20 7.13
C ARG A 22 -31.75 -8.45 8.24
N GLY A 23 -32.06 -7.43 9.03
CA GLY A 23 -33.15 -7.55 9.99
C GLY A 23 -33.40 -6.31 10.85
N ARG A 24 -34.35 -5.50 10.42
CA ARG A 24 -35.19 -4.59 11.25
C ARG A 24 -34.58 -3.31 11.79
N HIS A 25 -34.97 -2.18 11.17
CA HIS A 25 -35.67 -1.12 11.89
C HIS A 25 -36.47 -0.30 10.89
N GLY A 26 -37.77 -0.40 11.04
CA GLY A 26 -38.73 0.48 10.42
C GLY A 26 -39.18 1.55 11.42
N ALA A 27 -39.74 2.60 10.85
CA ALA A 27 -40.65 3.59 11.42
C ALA A 27 -40.07 4.93 11.91
N SER A 28 -40.29 5.90 11.06
CA SER A 28 -41.04 7.16 11.33
C SER A 28 -40.50 8.16 12.35
N LEU A 29 -40.24 9.38 11.89
CA LEU A 29 -41.14 10.51 12.23
C LEU A 29 -40.73 11.80 11.47
N LEU A 30 -41.78 12.46 10.99
CA LEU A 30 -41.88 13.79 10.40
C LEU A 30 -41.36 14.93 11.30
N GLY A 31 -40.84 15.98 10.64
CA GLY A 31 -41.24 17.31 11.04
C GLY A 31 -40.17 18.25 11.56
N ALA A 32 -39.72 19.20 10.79
CA ALA A 32 -40.01 20.63 11.00
C ALA A 32 -39.12 21.51 10.13
N LEU A 33 -39.75 22.20 9.20
CA LEU A 33 -39.24 23.39 8.50
C LEU A 33 -39.09 24.54 9.50
N LEU A 34 -37.95 25.23 9.46
CA LEU A 34 -37.92 26.66 9.83
C LEU A 34 -36.88 27.40 8.98
N ALA A 35 -37.42 28.24 8.12
CA ALA A 35 -36.69 29.21 7.33
C ALA A 35 -36.35 30.42 8.20
N VAL A 36 -35.15 30.94 8.09
CA VAL A 36 -34.81 32.30 8.50
C VAL A 36 -34.05 32.99 7.37
N THR A 37 -34.70 33.98 6.82
CA THR A 37 -34.23 34.94 5.83
C THR A 37 -33.59 36.16 6.48
N GLY A 38 -32.60 36.72 5.77
CA GLY A 38 -32.18 38.13 5.89
C GLY A 38 -30.77 38.31 6.40
N LEU A 39 -29.92 39.18 5.95
CA LEU A 39 -30.08 40.42 5.21
C LEU A 39 -28.71 40.81 4.62
N VAL A 40 -28.73 41.37 3.42
CA VAL A 40 -27.63 42.03 2.69
C VAL A 40 -27.20 43.32 3.38
N ALA A 41 -25.88 43.60 3.43
CA ALA A 41 -25.38 44.97 3.48
C ALA A 41 -24.12 45.15 2.67
N ALA A 42 -24.20 45.86 1.59
CA ALA A 42 -23.13 46.38 0.77
C ALA A 42 -22.54 47.64 1.38
N ALA A 43 -21.25 47.81 1.30
CA ALA A 43 -20.62 49.14 1.40
C ALA A 43 -19.48 49.27 0.39
N CYS A 44 -19.68 50.21 -0.53
CA CYS A 44 -18.68 50.69 -1.51
C CYS A 44 -17.79 51.76 -0.90
N GLY A 45 -16.58 51.82 -1.49
CA GLY A 45 -15.67 52.97 -1.47
C GLY A 45 -14.21 52.53 -1.75
N GLY A 46 -13.49 52.82 -2.74
CA GLY A 46 -13.43 53.94 -3.67
C GLY A 46 -12.03 54.60 -3.64
N GLY A 47 -11.27 54.52 -4.75
CA GLY A 47 -10.07 55.32 -5.04
C GLY A 47 -8.74 54.57 -4.96
N GLY A 48 -7.93 54.34 -5.98
CA GLY A 48 -7.53 55.14 -7.11
C GLY A 48 -6.01 55.29 -7.12
N GLY A 49 -5.32 54.86 -8.21
CA GLY A 49 -3.96 55.32 -8.47
C GLY A 49 -2.95 54.22 -8.89
N GLY A 50 -2.75 54.03 -10.10
CA GLY A 50 -1.83 53.78 -11.15
C GLY A 50 -0.36 53.42 -10.83
N GLY A 51 0.20 52.56 -11.65
CA GLY A 51 1.63 52.35 -11.85
C GLY A 51 1.98 51.03 -12.51
N ASP A 52 2.40 51.12 -13.77
CA ASP A 52 2.92 50.07 -14.65
C ASP A 52 3.99 49.16 -14.01
N GLY A 53 4.01 47.89 -14.44
CA GLY A 53 5.11 46.97 -14.26
C GLY A 53 4.65 45.52 -14.46
N GLY A 54 4.54 45.12 -15.76
CA GLY A 54 4.31 43.70 -16.07
C GLY A 54 5.57 42.86 -15.79
N ASP A 55 5.46 41.98 -14.82
CA ASP A 55 6.26 40.76 -14.76
C ASP A 55 5.27 39.61 -14.79
N ALA A 56 5.38 38.80 -15.85
CA ALA A 56 4.67 37.54 -15.97
C ALA A 56 5.14 36.66 -14.82
N ALA A 57 4.28 36.47 -13.86
CA ALA A 57 4.45 35.42 -12.85
C ALA A 57 4.42 34.08 -13.60
N GLY A 58 5.56 33.40 -13.62
CA GLY A 58 5.66 32.00 -13.97
C GLY A 58 4.75 31.19 -13.04
N PRO A 59 4.40 29.95 -13.41
CA PRO A 59 3.57 29.07 -12.59
C PRO A 59 4.19 29.00 -11.18
N ALA A 60 3.37 29.27 -10.18
CA ALA A 60 3.77 29.16 -8.78
C ALA A 60 4.20 27.71 -8.55
N GLU A 61 5.48 27.49 -8.40
CA GLU A 61 6.01 26.27 -7.79
C GLU A 61 5.29 26.16 -6.45
N ALA A 62 4.51 25.07 -6.30
CA ALA A 62 3.94 24.72 -5.00
C ALA A 62 5.14 24.51 -4.08
N GLU A 63 5.37 25.44 -3.15
CA GLU A 63 6.38 25.29 -2.11
C GLU A 63 6.11 23.95 -1.41
N GLN A 64 6.93 22.94 -1.70
CA GLN A 64 6.98 21.72 -0.90
C GLN A 64 7.48 22.15 0.47
N HIS A 65 6.59 22.17 1.45
CA HIS A 65 6.98 22.30 2.83
C HIS A 65 7.67 20.99 3.23
N PRO A 66 8.98 20.96 3.57
CA PRO A 66 9.70 19.74 3.93
C PRO A 66 9.15 19.02 5.15
N ALA A 67 8.18 19.61 5.83
CA ALA A 67 7.53 19.15 7.05
C ALA A 67 6.18 18.41 6.83
N GLU A 68 5.82 17.98 5.63
CA GLU A 68 4.51 17.39 5.39
C GLU A 68 4.52 16.23 4.38
N TRP A 69 3.80 15.16 4.73
CA TRP A 69 3.51 14.03 3.86
C TRP A 69 1.98 13.86 3.78
N VAL A 70 1.33 14.52 2.83
CA VAL A 70 -0.15 14.69 2.82
C VAL A 70 -0.92 13.65 2.01
N ARG A 71 -0.24 12.77 1.26
CA ARG A 71 -0.83 11.70 0.42
C ARG A 71 0.14 10.55 0.22
N VAL A 72 -0.35 9.40 -0.25
CA VAL A 72 0.43 8.16 -0.41
C VAL A 72 1.73 8.35 -1.20
N GLY A 73 1.67 9.09 -2.30
CA GLY A 73 2.80 9.33 -3.22
C GLY A 73 3.69 10.52 -2.85
N LEU A 74 3.47 11.19 -1.72
CA LEU A 74 4.06 12.44 -1.27
C LEU A 74 3.48 13.66 -2.01
N ASP A 75 3.54 13.67 -3.33
CA ASP A 75 3.05 14.71 -4.24
C ASP A 75 2.06 14.15 -5.28
N LEU A 76 1.55 14.99 -6.17
CA LEU A 76 0.61 14.59 -7.24
C LEU A 76 1.28 13.76 -8.34
N ALA A 77 2.59 13.87 -8.48
CA ALA A 77 3.40 13.08 -9.40
C ALA A 77 3.71 11.67 -8.87
N ASN A 78 3.39 11.39 -7.60
CA ASN A 78 3.79 10.19 -6.88
C ASN A 78 5.32 9.98 -6.90
N SER A 79 6.10 11.07 -6.80
CA SER A 79 7.57 10.99 -6.85
C SER A 79 8.16 10.13 -5.73
N ARG A 80 7.54 10.12 -4.54
CA ARG A 80 8.04 9.52 -3.31
C ARG A 80 9.47 9.90 -2.97
N ALA A 81 9.87 11.10 -3.40
CA ALA A 81 11.19 11.67 -3.23
C ALA A 81 11.15 12.92 -2.35
N VAL A 82 11.64 12.82 -1.13
CA VAL A 82 11.72 13.92 -0.17
C VAL A 82 12.99 14.71 -0.42
N THR A 83 12.90 15.74 -1.26
CA THR A 83 14.06 16.56 -1.66
C THR A 83 14.53 17.56 -0.61
N GLY A 84 13.72 17.82 0.42
CA GLY A 84 14.03 18.76 1.52
C GLY A 84 14.55 18.10 2.80
N GLU A 85 14.69 16.77 2.85
CA GLU A 85 15.23 16.09 4.02
C GLU A 85 16.71 16.40 4.21
N THR A 86 17.11 16.81 5.41
CA THR A 86 18.49 17.16 5.73
C THR A 86 18.99 16.57 7.03
N ALA A 87 18.11 15.98 7.85
CA ALA A 87 18.47 15.38 9.13
C ALA A 87 18.89 13.92 8.99
N LEU A 88 18.29 13.21 8.01
CA LEU A 88 18.64 11.82 7.68
C LEU A 88 19.45 11.79 6.39
N ASP A 89 20.57 11.11 6.42
CA ASP A 89 21.46 10.86 5.28
C ASP A 89 22.13 9.48 5.43
N VAL A 90 22.93 9.08 4.46
CA VAL A 90 23.66 7.78 4.46
C VAL A 90 24.57 7.59 5.68
N ASN A 91 25.00 8.66 6.36
CA ASN A 91 25.87 8.57 7.53
C ASN A 91 25.10 8.53 8.85
N SER A 92 23.93 9.18 8.90
CA SER A 92 23.15 9.34 10.12
C SER A 92 22.10 8.23 10.31
N VAL A 93 21.58 7.65 9.21
CA VAL A 93 20.46 6.70 9.23
C VAL A 93 20.74 5.44 10.06
N ALA A 94 22.00 5.01 10.18
CA ALA A 94 22.40 3.89 11.04
C ALA A 94 22.10 4.13 12.54
N GLY A 95 21.86 5.37 12.95
CA GLY A 95 21.50 5.76 14.31
C GLY A 95 20.01 5.75 14.60
N LEU A 96 19.13 5.39 13.65
CA LEU A 96 17.69 5.37 13.85
C LEU A 96 17.29 4.44 15.01
N ALA A 97 16.45 4.95 15.90
CA ALA A 97 15.88 4.22 17.03
C ALA A 97 14.39 4.53 17.17
N PRO A 98 13.56 3.62 17.71
CA PRO A 98 12.16 3.89 17.97
C PRO A 98 11.98 5.09 18.90
N VAL A 99 11.12 6.02 18.48
CA VAL A 99 10.67 7.16 19.31
C VAL A 99 9.40 6.77 20.06
N TRP A 100 8.44 6.17 19.35
CA TRP A 100 7.22 5.61 19.89
C TRP A 100 6.71 4.47 18.99
N ASP A 101 5.90 3.59 19.55
CA ASP A 101 5.33 2.42 18.91
C ASP A 101 3.89 2.22 19.42
N MET A 102 2.91 2.48 18.54
CA MET A 102 1.51 2.22 18.82
C MET A 102 1.15 0.83 18.31
N ARG A 103 0.68 -0.04 19.19
CA ARG A 103 0.33 -1.45 18.90
C ARG A 103 -1.16 -1.73 19.07
N GLY A 104 -1.59 -2.95 18.70
CA GLY A 104 -2.97 -3.42 18.90
C GLY A 104 -3.95 -2.95 17.83
N LEU A 105 -3.46 -2.70 16.60
CA LEU A 105 -4.27 -2.16 15.49
C LEU A 105 -4.82 -3.24 14.54
N ASN A 106 -4.59 -4.51 14.79
CA ASN A 106 -4.90 -5.62 13.87
C ASN A 106 -4.33 -5.43 12.45
N GLY A 107 -3.34 -4.58 12.32
CA GLY A 107 -2.61 -4.29 11.10
C GLY A 107 -2.87 -2.92 10.46
N MET A 108 -1.88 -2.50 9.69
CA MET A 108 -1.91 -1.30 8.87
C MET A 108 -1.14 -1.56 7.57
N SER A 109 -1.75 -1.24 6.42
CA SER A 109 -1.17 -1.44 5.08
C SER A 109 -0.92 -0.15 4.30
N GLY A 110 -1.48 0.98 4.73
CA GLY A 110 -1.24 2.28 4.10
C GLY A 110 0.07 2.93 4.54
N THR A 111 0.60 3.88 3.75
CA THR A 111 1.64 4.81 4.20
C THR A 111 1.04 5.74 5.26
N PRO A 112 1.66 5.93 6.44
CA PRO A 112 1.24 6.97 7.38
C PRO A 112 1.32 8.35 6.75
N ILE A 113 0.31 9.19 6.99
CA ILE A 113 0.23 10.55 6.46
C ILE A 113 0.54 11.52 7.58
N VAL A 114 1.49 12.44 7.36
CA VAL A 114 2.03 13.30 8.43
C VAL A 114 1.93 14.76 8.03
N SER A 115 1.27 15.57 8.84
CA SER A 115 1.16 16.99 8.59
C SER A 115 0.79 17.77 9.85
N GLY A 116 1.43 18.92 10.06
CA GLY A 116 1.16 19.82 11.18
C GLY A 116 1.42 19.18 12.55
N GLY A 117 2.40 18.27 12.67
CA GLY A 117 2.71 17.56 13.90
C GLY A 117 1.72 16.44 14.27
N VAL A 118 0.95 15.96 13.29
CA VAL A 118 -0.04 14.88 13.47
C VAL A 118 0.14 13.80 12.42
N VAL A 119 0.09 12.53 12.84
CA VAL A 119 0.12 11.33 11.98
C VAL A 119 -1.31 10.82 11.81
N TYR A 120 -1.76 10.67 10.56
CA TYR A 120 -3.10 10.18 10.21
C TYR A 120 -2.99 8.85 9.49
N PHE A 121 -3.82 7.88 9.86
CA PHE A 121 -3.85 6.57 9.21
C PHE A 121 -5.17 5.84 9.46
N GLY A 122 -5.51 4.91 8.56
CA GLY A 122 -6.56 3.94 8.77
C GLY A 122 -5.98 2.60 9.20
N ASP A 123 -6.72 1.84 10.01
CA ASP A 123 -6.33 0.52 10.47
C ASP A 123 -7.31 -0.59 10.01
N TRP A 124 -6.90 -1.83 10.22
CA TRP A 124 -7.69 -3.02 9.85
C TRP A 124 -8.81 -3.34 10.85
N THR A 125 -9.01 -2.50 11.87
CA THR A 125 -10.20 -2.55 12.74
C THR A 125 -11.28 -1.56 12.28
N GLY A 126 -11.05 -0.81 11.20
CA GLY A 126 -11.98 0.17 10.64
C GLY A 126 -11.93 1.52 11.35
N HIS A 127 -10.87 1.79 12.08
CA HIS A 127 -10.65 3.10 12.70
C HIS A 127 -9.79 3.99 11.81
N LEU A 128 -10.17 5.24 11.67
CA LEU A 128 -9.30 6.31 11.23
C LEU A 128 -8.80 7.06 12.46
N ARG A 129 -7.48 7.24 12.54
CA ARG A 129 -6.80 7.77 13.73
C ARG A 129 -5.94 8.97 13.39
N ALA A 130 -5.77 9.84 14.39
CA ALA A 130 -4.81 10.93 14.40
C ALA A 130 -4.01 10.86 15.68
N LEU A 131 -2.68 10.82 15.57
CA LEU A 131 -1.74 10.77 16.67
C LEU A 131 -0.81 11.98 16.61
N ARG A 132 -0.32 12.43 17.73
CA ARG A 132 0.80 13.39 17.77
C ARG A 132 2.05 12.74 17.16
N SER A 133 2.76 13.45 16.34
CA SER A 133 3.97 12.93 15.69
C SER A 133 5.15 12.78 16.62
N ASP A 134 5.18 13.55 17.73
CA ASP A 134 6.30 13.62 18.66
C ASP A 134 6.29 12.47 19.72
N ASP A 135 5.10 11.99 20.12
CA ASP A 135 5.00 11.01 21.22
C ASP A 135 3.98 9.88 20.97
N GLY A 136 3.31 9.88 19.81
CA GLY A 136 2.30 8.86 19.44
C GLY A 136 1.00 8.96 20.25
N THR A 137 0.77 10.00 21.05
CA THR A 137 -0.47 10.15 21.82
C THR A 137 -1.66 10.44 20.89
N GLU A 138 -2.81 9.80 21.16
CA GLU A 138 -4.00 9.93 20.35
C GLU A 138 -4.60 11.35 20.45
N VAL A 139 -4.78 12.01 19.30
CA VAL A 139 -5.49 13.29 19.18
C VAL A 139 -6.98 13.03 19.03
N TRP A 140 -7.34 12.13 18.13
CA TRP A 140 -8.69 11.62 17.97
C TRP A 140 -8.68 10.25 17.28
N ASN A 141 -9.79 9.53 17.42
CA ASN A 141 -10.00 8.19 16.90
C ASN A 141 -11.46 8.06 16.48
N ARG A 142 -11.71 7.64 15.23
CA ARG A 142 -13.06 7.51 14.69
C ARG A 142 -13.26 6.15 14.05
N GLN A 143 -14.21 5.38 14.56
CA GLN A 143 -14.66 4.15 13.92
C GLN A 143 -15.55 4.48 12.72
N LEU A 144 -15.20 3.99 11.54
CA LEU A 144 -15.95 4.19 10.29
C LEU A 144 -16.88 3.03 9.95
N GLY A 145 -16.80 1.93 10.66
CA GLY A 145 -17.58 0.72 10.47
C GLY A 145 -16.82 -0.52 10.94
N ASP A 146 -17.34 -1.70 10.64
CA ASP A 146 -16.68 -2.97 10.95
C ASP A 146 -15.73 -3.43 9.81
N ASN A 147 -15.44 -2.53 8.84
CA ASN A 147 -14.66 -2.83 7.63
C ASN A 147 -13.29 -2.14 7.68
N TYR A 148 -12.31 -2.75 7.02
CA TYR A 148 -10.92 -2.31 6.97
C TYR A 148 -10.75 -0.99 6.21
N ILE A 149 -9.71 -0.24 6.58
CA ILE A 149 -9.17 0.88 5.82
C ILE A 149 -7.79 0.43 5.33
N GLY A 150 -7.71 -0.03 4.06
CA GLY A 150 -6.49 -0.67 3.54
C GLY A 150 -5.51 0.30 2.88
N GLY A 151 -6.02 1.35 2.21
CA GLY A 151 -5.21 2.38 1.57
C GLY A 151 -4.77 3.49 2.54
N SER A 152 -3.84 4.34 2.09
CA SER A 152 -3.48 5.56 2.80
C SER A 152 -4.63 6.55 2.75
N VAL A 153 -4.77 7.34 3.81
CA VAL A 153 -5.64 8.52 3.78
C VAL A 153 -5.00 9.64 2.97
N VAL A 154 -5.78 10.64 2.59
CA VAL A 154 -5.27 11.86 1.97
C VAL A 154 -5.81 13.07 2.72
N LEU A 155 -5.00 14.11 2.82
CA LEU A 155 -5.34 15.36 3.48
C LEU A 155 -5.56 16.48 2.46
N ASP A 156 -6.58 17.28 2.70
CA ASP A 156 -6.59 18.66 2.26
C ASP A 156 -6.37 19.62 3.46
N ARG A 157 -6.67 20.90 3.26
CA ARG A 157 -6.51 21.90 4.31
C ARG A 157 -7.31 21.57 5.57
N ASP A 158 -8.56 21.15 5.42
CA ASP A 158 -9.55 21.06 6.48
C ASP A 158 -10.00 19.62 6.80
N ASN A 159 -9.84 18.70 5.85
CA ASN A 159 -10.38 17.35 5.93
C ASN A 159 -9.32 16.26 5.72
N VAL A 160 -9.65 15.08 6.23
CA VAL A 160 -8.99 13.80 5.91
C VAL A 160 -10.00 12.89 5.21
N TYR A 161 -9.56 12.26 4.11
CA TYR A 161 -10.39 11.36 3.30
C TYR A 161 -9.82 9.95 3.34
N ALA A 162 -10.70 8.97 3.49
CA ALA A 162 -10.35 7.55 3.54
C ALA A 162 -11.28 6.72 2.66
N GLY A 163 -10.72 5.69 2.01
CA GLY A 163 -11.47 4.64 1.36
C GLY A 163 -11.68 3.44 2.29
N THR A 164 -12.85 2.82 2.25
CA THR A 164 -13.19 1.67 3.10
C THR A 164 -13.42 0.40 2.29
N PHE A 165 -13.30 -0.77 2.90
CA PHE A 165 -13.48 -2.06 2.23
C PHE A 165 -14.97 -2.45 2.03
N ASP A 166 -15.92 -1.59 2.36
CA ASP A 166 -17.31 -1.67 1.92
C ASP A 166 -17.65 -0.69 0.78
N GLY A 167 -16.61 -0.14 0.12
CA GLY A 167 -16.73 0.65 -1.10
C GLY A 167 -17.21 2.08 -0.87
N ARG A 168 -16.89 2.69 0.27
CA ARG A 168 -17.23 4.10 0.58
C ARG A 168 -15.98 4.96 0.57
N ILE A 169 -16.18 6.25 0.28
CA ILE A 169 -15.22 7.31 0.61
C ILE A 169 -15.84 8.14 1.73
N VAL A 170 -15.06 8.37 2.77
CA VAL A 170 -15.47 9.12 3.97
C VAL A 170 -14.59 10.34 4.13
N ALA A 171 -15.17 11.50 4.40
CA ALA A 171 -14.46 12.72 4.77
C ALA A 171 -14.72 13.04 6.24
N LEU A 172 -13.65 13.25 7.00
CA LEU A 172 -13.70 13.71 8.38
C LEU A 172 -12.99 15.06 8.52
N SER A 173 -13.42 15.87 9.48
CA SER A 173 -12.67 17.06 9.88
C SER A 173 -11.28 16.65 10.37
N ARG A 174 -10.25 17.18 9.75
CA ARG A 174 -8.84 16.92 10.12
C ARG A 174 -8.55 17.26 11.58
N ALA A 175 -9.17 18.34 12.08
CA ALA A 175 -8.93 18.83 13.43
C ALA A 175 -9.61 17.98 14.52
N THR A 176 -10.80 17.41 14.26
CA THR A 176 -11.66 16.81 15.31
C THR A 176 -12.02 15.35 15.03
N GLY A 177 -11.80 14.82 13.83
CA GLY A 177 -12.29 13.51 13.41
C GLY A 177 -13.81 13.43 13.26
N GLU A 178 -14.56 14.56 13.31
CA GLU A 178 -16.01 14.55 13.11
C GLU A 178 -16.34 14.33 11.63
N PRO A 179 -17.40 13.53 11.32
CA PRO A 179 -17.82 13.27 9.95
C PRO A 179 -18.25 14.55 9.22
N VAL A 180 -17.78 14.73 7.99
CA VAL A 180 -18.20 15.79 7.07
C VAL A 180 -19.19 15.22 6.07
N TRP A 181 -18.83 14.14 5.39
CA TRP A 181 -19.69 13.38 4.50
C TRP A 181 -19.20 11.92 4.35
N ASP A 182 -20.09 11.06 3.83
CA ASP A 182 -19.87 9.63 3.63
C ASP A 182 -20.60 9.22 2.34
N THR A 183 -19.88 8.75 1.32
CA THR A 183 -20.44 8.46 0.01
C THR A 183 -20.13 7.03 -0.42
N GLN A 184 -21.18 6.25 -0.73
CA GLN A 184 -21.05 4.93 -1.35
C GLN A 184 -20.66 5.08 -2.82
N VAL A 185 -19.47 4.65 -3.18
CA VAL A 185 -18.94 4.68 -4.56
C VAL A 185 -18.93 3.30 -5.20
N GLY A 186 -18.77 2.25 -4.41
CA GLY A 186 -18.89 0.87 -4.88
C GLY A 186 -20.36 0.50 -5.17
N ASP A 187 -20.66 0.07 -6.37
CA ASP A 187 -22.01 -0.31 -6.83
C ASP A 187 -22.21 -1.84 -6.85
N HIS A 188 -21.29 -2.59 -6.29
CA HIS A 188 -21.34 -4.05 -6.20
C HIS A 188 -21.14 -4.52 -4.75
N PRO A 189 -21.81 -5.62 -4.30
CA PRO A 189 -21.72 -6.08 -2.89
C PRO A 189 -20.30 -6.47 -2.42
N LYS A 190 -19.38 -6.69 -3.35
CA LYS A 190 -17.97 -7.02 -3.07
C LYS A 190 -17.01 -5.90 -3.46
N ALA A 191 -17.54 -4.72 -3.80
CA ALA A 191 -16.71 -3.56 -4.10
C ALA A 191 -15.95 -3.13 -2.85
N VAL A 192 -14.68 -2.75 -3.06
CA VAL A 192 -13.77 -2.27 -2.02
C VAL A 192 -12.96 -1.10 -2.55
N ILE A 193 -12.53 -0.21 -1.66
CA ILE A 193 -11.51 0.78 -1.97
C ILE A 193 -10.18 0.27 -1.42
N PHE A 194 -9.31 -0.19 -2.31
CA PHE A 194 -8.00 -0.69 -1.96
C PHE A 194 -6.91 0.36 -2.18
N GLY A 195 -6.94 1.04 -3.33
CA GLY A 195 -6.07 2.18 -3.63
C GLY A 195 -6.34 3.39 -2.74
N SER A 196 -5.36 4.26 -2.62
CA SER A 196 -5.48 5.51 -1.86
C SER A 196 -6.15 6.59 -2.72
N PRO A 197 -7.11 7.36 -2.17
CA PRO A 197 -7.67 8.50 -2.87
C PRO A 197 -6.67 9.63 -3.01
N VAL A 198 -6.87 10.47 -4.02
CA VAL A 198 -6.11 11.73 -4.24
C VAL A 198 -7.06 12.90 -4.25
N VAL A 199 -6.69 13.99 -3.56
CA VAL A 199 -7.43 15.25 -3.56
C VAL A 199 -6.70 16.28 -4.38
N VAL A 200 -7.40 16.89 -5.34
CA VAL A 200 -6.88 17.90 -6.25
C VAL A 200 -8.02 18.78 -6.78
N ASP A 201 -7.84 20.08 -6.85
CA ASP A 201 -8.78 21.03 -7.45
C ASP A 201 -10.25 20.88 -6.99
N GLY A 202 -10.46 20.53 -5.71
CA GLY A 202 -11.78 20.30 -5.14
C GLY A 202 -12.42 18.97 -5.51
N LEU A 203 -11.67 18.04 -6.11
CA LEU A 203 -12.10 16.68 -6.41
C LEU A 203 -11.37 15.66 -5.54
N VAL A 204 -12.06 14.58 -5.16
CA VAL A 204 -11.50 13.35 -4.61
C VAL A 204 -11.59 12.28 -5.68
N VAL A 205 -10.44 11.81 -6.19
CA VAL A 205 -10.36 10.80 -7.27
C VAL A 205 -9.88 9.49 -6.69
N VAL A 206 -10.56 8.38 -7.03
CA VAL A 206 -10.22 7.04 -6.54
C VAL A 206 -10.66 5.94 -7.49
N GLY A 207 -9.92 4.83 -7.50
CA GLY A 207 -10.29 3.58 -8.17
C GLY A 207 -11.14 2.68 -7.25
N VAL A 208 -12.02 1.89 -7.85
CA VAL A 208 -12.87 0.91 -7.17
C VAL A 208 -12.48 -0.49 -7.61
N ALA A 209 -12.12 -1.33 -6.64
CA ALA A 209 -11.73 -2.72 -6.80
C ALA A 209 -12.80 -3.68 -6.23
N SER A 210 -12.57 -4.99 -6.30
CA SER A 210 -13.51 -5.98 -5.76
C SER A 210 -12.82 -7.24 -5.27
N PHE A 211 -13.32 -7.79 -4.16
CA PHE A 211 -13.01 -9.15 -3.71
C PHE A 211 -13.73 -10.26 -4.51
N GLU A 212 -14.46 -9.92 -5.57
CA GLU A 212 -15.09 -10.94 -6.43
C GLU A 212 -14.05 -11.84 -7.11
N VAL A 213 -12.84 -11.33 -7.36
CA VAL A 213 -11.68 -12.09 -7.89
C VAL A 213 -11.36 -13.35 -7.07
N PHE A 214 -11.64 -13.33 -5.77
CA PHE A 214 -11.44 -14.46 -4.86
C PHE A 214 -12.70 -15.29 -4.62
N ALA A 215 -13.86 -14.91 -5.19
CA ALA A 215 -15.11 -15.57 -4.91
C ALA A 215 -15.23 -16.93 -5.62
N THR A 216 -15.84 -17.88 -4.93
CA THR A 216 -16.28 -19.13 -5.55
C THR A 216 -17.71 -18.96 -6.05
N GLY A 217 -17.93 -19.16 -7.35
CA GLY A 217 -19.27 -19.10 -7.97
C GLY A 217 -19.29 -18.19 -9.20
N ASN A 218 -20.16 -18.50 -10.12
CA ASN A 218 -20.37 -17.77 -11.38
C ASN A 218 -21.83 -17.31 -11.48
N PRO A 219 -22.09 -16.19 -12.18
CA PRO A 219 -21.16 -15.36 -12.93
C PRO A 219 -20.54 -14.24 -12.09
N ASN A 220 -19.29 -13.83 -12.41
CA ASN A 220 -18.72 -12.57 -11.97
C ASN A 220 -19.50 -11.41 -12.59
N THR A 221 -19.76 -10.37 -11.81
CA THR A 221 -20.61 -9.25 -12.25
C THR A 221 -20.03 -7.87 -11.87
N PHE A 222 -18.93 -7.83 -11.12
CA PHE A 222 -18.26 -6.58 -10.78
C PHE A 222 -17.73 -5.88 -12.04
N ARG A 223 -17.81 -4.55 -12.02
CA ARG A 223 -17.27 -3.67 -13.05
C ARG A 223 -16.35 -2.66 -12.41
N GLY A 224 -15.05 -2.78 -12.68
CA GLY A 224 -14.06 -1.80 -12.21
C GLY A 224 -14.38 -0.41 -12.76
N HIS A 225 -14.14 0.60 -11.95
CA HIS A 225 -14.37 1.99 -12.32
C HIS A 225 -13.51 2.95 -11.52
N ILE A 226 -13.32 4.14 -12.07
CA ILE A 226 -12.73 5.29 -11.40
C ILE A 226 -13.86 6.29 -11.15
N VAL A 227 -13.83 6.96 -10.00
CA VAL A 227 -14.84 7.96 -9.62
C VAL A 227 -14.16 9.23 -9.12
N ALA A 228 -14.73 10.39 -9.45
CA ALA A 228 -14.40 11.65 -8.82
C ALA A 228 -15.60 12.20 -8.07
N LEU A 229 -15.35 12.63 -6.83
CA LEU A 229 -16.32 13.25 -5.95
C LEU A 229 -15.94 14.71 -5.72
N ASP A 230 -16.93 15.56 -5.51
CA ASP A 230 -16.72 16.90 -4.97
C ASP A 230 -16.16 16.80 -3.53
N ALA A 231 -15.00 17.35 -3.28
CA ALA A 231 -14.30 17.21 -2.01
C ALA A 231 -15.05 17.84 -0.82
N ALA A 232 -15.86 18.87 -1.06
CA ALA A 232 -16.60 19.55 -0.01
C ALA A 232 -17.90 18.82 0.38
N THR A 233 -18.55 18.12 -0.56
CA THR A 233 -19.89 17.56 -0.39
C THR A 233 -19.99 16.06 -0.53
N GLY A 234 -18.97 15.40 -1.11
CA GLY A 234 -18.99 13.98 -1.45
C GLY A 234 -19.88 13.64 -2.65
N ALA A 235 -20.42 14.64 -3.36
CA ALA A 235 -21.27 14.43 -4.54
C ALA A 235 -20.43 13.90 -5.72
N GLU A 236 -20.91 12.82 -6.35
CA GLU A 236 -20.25 12.27 -7.54
C GLU A 236 -20.29 13.29 -8.69
N GLN A 237 -19.10 13.58 -9.26
CA GLN A 237 -18.94 14.48 -10.39
C GLN A 237 -18.90 13.70 -11.70
N TRP A 238 -18.13 12.61 -11.72
CA TRP A 238 -18.07 11.70 -12.85
C TRP A 238 -17.64 10.29 -12.41
N ARG A 239 -17.94 9.32 -13.28
CA ARG A 239 -17.56 7.91 -13.14
C ARG A 239 -17.18 7.36 -14.51
N PHE A 240 -16.06 6.62 -14.57
CA PHE A 240 -15.60 5.93 -15.76
C PHE A 240 -15.49 4.43 -15.51
N TYR A 241 -16.27 3.62 -16.22
CA TYR A 241 -16.19 2.16 -16.16
C TYR A 241 -15.18 1.61 -17.14
N VAL A 242 -14.31 0.70 -16.68
CA VAL A 242 -13.28 0.05 -17.50
C VAL A 242 -13.77 -1.25 -18.17
N THR A 243 -15.04 -1.58 -18.04
CA THR A 243 -15.69 -2.70 -18.73
C THR A 243 -17.01 -2.23 -19.33
N ALA A 244 -17.42 -2.82 -20.47
CA ALA A 244 -18.74 -2.59 -21.03
C ALA A 244 -19.85 -3.06 -20.08
N GLY A 245 -21.00 -2.39 -20.11
CA GLY A 245 -22.18 -2.75 -19.31
C GLY A 245 -23.00 -3.91 -19.85
N ASP A 246 -22.51 -4.64 -20.85
CA ASP A 246 -23.20 -5.72 -21.55
C ASP A 246 -22.37 -7.02 -21.53
N ALA A 247 -22.90 -8.09 -22.11
CA ALA A 247 -22.27 -9.41 -22.15
C ALA A 247 -21.13 -9.53 -23.18
N THR A 248 -20.70 -8.44 -23.81
CA THR A 248 -19.63 -8.48 -24.82
C THR A 248 -18.23 -8.48 -24.21
N GLN A 249 -18.12 -8.12 -22.92
CA GLN A 249 -16.87 -8.15 -22.15
C GLN A 249 -17.09 -8.86 -20.82
N ALA A 250 -16.04 -9.52 -20.35
CA ALA A 250 -16.08 -10.12 -19.01
C ALA A 250 -16.10 -9.06 -17.91
N ALA A 251 -16.69 -9.42 -16.76
CA ALA A 251 -16.60 -8.65 -15.54
C ALA A 251 -15.14 -8.53 -15.05
N GLY A 252 -14.92 -7.72 -14.04
CA GLY A 252 -13.63 -7.56 -13.39
C GLY A 252 -13.00 -6.21 -13.64
N VAL A 253 -11.71 -6.22 -13.96
CA VAL A 253 -10.86 -5.04 -14.15
C VAL A 253 -10.88 -4.13 -12.94
N SER A 254 -10.47 -4.71 -11.80
CA SER A 254 -10.34 -3.97 -10.53
C SER A 254 -9.36 -2.82 -10.66
N ILE A 255 -9.70 -1.67 -10.06
CA ILE A 255 -8.80 -0.52 -9.97
C ILE A 255 -8.32 -0.42 -8.52
N TRP A 256 -7.15 -1.01 -8.24
CA TRP A 256 -6.53 -1.01 -6.91
C TRP A 256 -5.25 -0.18 -6.83
N SER A 257 -4.78 0.35 -7.96
CA SER A 257 -3.76 1.38 -8.05
C SER A 257 -4.24 2.71 -7.46
N SER A 258 -3.33 3.58 -7.03
CA SER A 258 -3.63 4.97 -6.65
C SER A 258 -3.22 5.92 -7.78
N PRO A 259 -4.01 6.96 -8.09
CA PRO A 259 -3.75 7.79 -9.27
C PRO A 259 -2.55 8.73 -9.09
N ALA A 260 -1.88 9.06 -10.22
CA ALA A 260 -1.04 10.24 -10.37
C ALA A 260 -1.82 11.34 -11.13
N ILE A 261 -1.55 12.60 -10.83
CA ILE A 261 -2.29 13.72 -11.42
C ILE A 261 -1.31 14.71 -12.05
N ASP A 262 -1.53 15.00 -13.32
CA ASP A 262 -0.89 16.09 -14.04
C ASP A 262 -1.85 17.29 -14.06
N THR A 263 -1.65 18.24 -13.17
CA THR A 263 -2.50 19.43 -13.07
C THR A 263 -2.33 20.39 -14.23
N ASP A 264 -1.16 20.42 -14.86
CA ASP A 264 -0.88 21.28 -15.99
C ASP A 264 -1.64 20.85 -17.25
N ARG A 265 -1.80 19.52 -17.41
CA ARG A 265 -2.59 18.92 -18.50
C ARG A 265 -4.03 18.64 -18.11
N GLY A 266 -4.36 18.66 -16.82
CA GLY A 266 -5.66 18.24 -16.29
C GLY A 266 -5.92 16.76 -16.53
N VAL A 267 -4.93 15.87 -16.32
CA VAL A 267 -5.01 14.43 -16.61
C VAL A 267 -4.75 13.59 -15.36
N VAL A 268 -5.56 12.54 -15.20
CA VAL A 268 -5.41 11.46 -14.20
C VAL A 268 -4.78 10.26 -14.89
N TYR A 269 -3.68 9.74 -14.33
CA TYR A 269 -3.06 8.47 -14.75
C TYR A 269 -3.31 7.41 -13.68
N ILE A 270 -3.79 6.21 -14.10
CA ILE A 270 -4.12 5.13 -13.16
C ILE A 270 -4.01 3.76 -13.85
N GLY A 271 -3.50 2.77 -13.13
CA GLY A 271 -3.38 1.40 -13.60
C GLY A 271 -4.66 0.59 -13.39
N THR A 272 -4.88 -0.41 -14.23
CA THR A 272 -6.04 -1.33 -14.20
C THR A 272 -5.60 -2.78 -14.01
N GLY A 273 -6.47 -3.57 -13.40
CA GLY A 273 -6.26 -5.00 -13.23
C GLY A 273 -6.82 -5.85 -14.37
N GLN A 274 -6.72 -7.17 -14.24
CA GLN A 274 -7.16 -8.17 -15.21
C GLN A 274 -8.68 -8.29 -15.27
N SER A 275 -9.19 -8.86 -16.37
CA SER A 275 -10.57 -9.32 -16.49
C SER A 275 -10.79 -10.62 -15.70
N TYR A 276 -12.05 -10.89 -15.27
CA TYR A 276 -12.41 -12.13 -14.55
C TYR A 276 -12.87 -13.25 -15.46
N GLY A 277 -12.79 -13.06 -16.78
CA GLY A 277 -13.14 -14.02 -17.81
C GLY A 277 -12.92 -13.47 -19.22
N LEU A 278 -13.13 -14.30 -20.24
CA LEU A 278 -12.98 -13.92 -21.64
C LEU A 278 -14.34 -13.66 -22.30
N PRO A 279 -14.41 -12.73 -23.29
CA PRO A 279 -13.31 -11.90 -23.80
C PRO A 279 -12.91 -10.83 -22.79
N ALA A 280 -11.60 -10.61 -22.64
CA ALA A 280 -11.10 -9.60 -21.73
C ALA A 280 -11.46 -8.18 -22.20
N SER A 281 -11.54 -7.25 -21.26
CA SER A 281 -11.70 -5.83 -21.60
C SER A 281 -10.44 -5.30 -22.28
N PRO A 282 -10.55 -4.48 -23.33
CA PRO A 282 -9.39 -3.81 -23.92
C PRO A 282 -8.73 -2.79 -22.97
N LEU A 283 -9.38 -2.49 -21.84
CA LEU A 283 -8.86 -1.60 -20.79
C LEU A 283 -8.32 -2.38 -19.59
N SER A 284 -8.28 -3.74 -19.61
CA SER A 284 -7.61 -4.53 -18.58
C SER A 284 -6.10 -4.44 -18.74
N ASP A 285 -5.36 -4.59 -17.63
CA ASP A 285 -3.90 -4.64 -17.60
C ASP A 285 -3.26 -3.47 -18.34
N SER A 286 -3.80 -2.28 -18.08
CA SER A 286 -3.52 -1.05 -18.83
C SER A 286 -3.11 0.09 -17.92
N LEU A 287 -2.38 1.04 -18.48
CA LEU A 287 -2.30 2.39 -17.96
C LEU A 287 -3.32 3.26 -18.68
N LEU A 288 -4.18 3.94 -17.91
CA LEU A 288 -5.20 4.85 -18.42
C LEU A 288 -4.80 6.30 -18.18
N ALA A 289 -5.11 7.17 -19.11
CA ALA A 289 -5.13 8.62 -18.96
C ALA A 289 -6.57 9.13 -19.14
N LEU A 290 -7.10 9.79 -18.11
CA LEU A 290 -8.45 10.34 -18.10
C LEU A 290 -8.40 11.85 -17.89
N ASP A 291 -9.29 12.59 -18.52
CA ASP A 291 -9.49 14.01 -18.24
C ASP A 291 -9.98 14.20 -16.79
N LEU A 292 -9.27 14.99 -16.01
CA LEU A 292 -9.52 15.18 -14.57
C LEU A 292 -10.92 15.73 -14.27
N GLN A 293 -11.44 16.61 -15.13
CA GLN A 293 -12.72 17.30 -14.89
C GLN A 293 -13.93 16.51 -15.37
N THR A 294 -13.76 15.69 -16.40
CA THR A 294 -14.89 15.00 -17.05
C THR A 294 -14.84 13.48 -16.91
N GLY A 295 -13.70 12.90 -16.52
CA GLY A 295 -13.47 11.46 -16.49
C GLY A 295 -13.46 10.80 -17.88
N GLN A 296 -13.42 11.57 -18.97
CA GLN A 296 -13.32 11.01 -20.32
C GLN A 296 -11.92 10.47 -20.58
N GLU A 297 -11.85 9.33 -21.28
CA GLU A 297 -10.59 8.75 -21.72
C GLU A 297 -9.87 9.69 -22.68
N VAL A 298 -8.58 9.96 -22.40
CA VAL A 298 -7.65 10.65 -23.28
C VAL A 298 -6.90 9.63 -24.11
N TRP A 299 -6.31 8.64 -23.46
CA TRP A 299 -5.68 7.48 -24.06
C TRP A 299 -5.58 6.31 -23.07
N HIS A 300 -5.32 5.12 -23.57
CA HIS A 300 -4.89 3.97 -22.77
C HIS A 300 -3.82 3.19 -23.53
N THR A 301 -2.98 2.48 -22.76
CA THR A 301 -2.01 1.52 -23.31
C THR A 301 -2.14 0.22 -22.55
N GLN A 302 -2.61 -0.82 -23.24
CA GLN A 302 -2.75 -2.17 -22.69
C GLN A 302 -1.42 -2.90 -22.79
N PHE A 303 -0.91 -3.41 -21.68
CA PHE A 303 0.37 -4.12 -21.63
C PHE A 303 0.20 -5.61 -21.85
N THR A 304 -0.89 -6.20 -21.35
CA THR A 304 -1.20 -7.62 -21.50
C THR A 304 -2.63 -7.77 -22.05
N ALA A 305 -2.75 -8.23 -23.29
CA ALA A 305 -4.05 -8.48 -23.91
C ALA A 305 -4.58 -9.87 -23.53
N ASP A 306 -5.92 -10.01 -23.53
CA ASP A 306 -6.62 -11.27 -23.27
C ASP A 306 -6.27 -11.94 -21.92
N ASP A 307 -5.80 -11.16 -20.93
CA ASP A 307 -5.60 -11.66 -19.59
C ASP A 307 -6.94 -11.79 -18.85
N ALA A 308 -7.21 -13.00 -18.38
CA ALA A 308 -8.38 -13.29 -17.57
C ALA A 308 -8.00 -14.23 -16.43
N TRP A 309 -8.10 -13.71 -15.21
CA TRP A 309 -7.71 -14.45 -14.03
C TRP A 309 -8.69 -14.25 -12.88
N THR A 310 -9.01 -15.33 -12.19
CA THR A 310 -9.61 -15.35 -10.84
C THR A 310 -9.02 -16.52 -10.07
N LEU A 311 -9.12 -16.52 -8.75
CA LEU A 311 -8.63 -17.63 -7.91
C LEU A 311 -9.22 -18.99 -8.32
N THR A 312 -10.46 -19.02 -8.82
CA THR A 312 -11.15 -20.25 -9.24
C THR A 312 -10.97 -20.59 -10.71
N GLN A 313 -10.52 -19.64 -11.52
CA GLN A 313 -10.26 -19.78 -12.96
C GLN A 313 -8.96 -19.06 -13.34
N PRO A 314 -7.80 -19.59 -12.91
CA PRO A 314 -6.50 -18.95 -13.20
C PRO A 314 -6.06 -19.29 -14.63
N THR A 315 -6.66 -18.64 -15.64
CA THR A 315 -6.39 -18.91 -17.05
C THR A 315 -5.38 -17.96 -17.68
N GLY A 316 -5.18 -16.78 -17.09
CA GLY A 316 -4.23 -15.76 -17.51
C GLY A 316 -2.99 -15.66 -16.62
N LEU A 317 -2.21 -14.61 -16.86
CA LEU A 317 -0.96 -14.32 -16.13
C LEU A 317 -1.21 -13.62 -14.79
N ASP A 318 -2.40 -13.01 -14.61
CA ASP A 318 -2.68 -12.09 -13.48
C ASP A 318 -1.75 -10.86 -13.53
N ALA A 319 -1.77 -10.15 -14.67
CA ALA A 319 -0.76 -9.16 -15.06
C ALA A 319 -1.05 -7.72 -14.62
N ASP A 320 -1.95 -7.54 -13.66
CA ASP A 320 -2.41 -6.25 -13.14
C ASP A 320 -1.37 -5.12 -13.16
N VAL A 321 -1.78 -3.93 -13.57
CA VAL A 321 -1.04 -2.68 -13.35
C VAL A 321 -1.46 -2.08 -12.01
N GLY A 322 -0.92 -2.62 -10.93
CA GLY A 322 -1.32 -2.26 -9.57
C GLY A 322 -0.46 -1.20 -8.90
N ALA A 323 0.77 -1.01 -9.36
CA ALA A 323 1.64 0.05 -8.88
C ALA A 323 1.05 1.45 -9.16
N MET A 324 1.36 2.44 -8.34
CA MET A 324 1.02 3.83 -8.63
C MET A 324 1.88 4.34 -9.79
N PRO A 325 1.29 5.03 -10.78
CA PRO A 325 2.07 5.72 -11.80
C PRO A 325 2.95 6.83 -11.19
N ASN A 326 4.15 7.03 -11.75
CA ASN A 326 5.07 8.10 -11.37
C ASN A 326 5.20 9.10 -12.53
N LEU A 327 5.08 10.40 -12.28
CA LEU A 327 5.30 11.43 -13.30
C LEU A 327 6.72 11.98 -13.19
N PHE A 328 7.44 12.02 -14.31
CA PHE A 328 8.81 12.51 -14.37
C PHE A 328 9.15 13.04 -15.77
N GLN A 329 10.39 13.43 -16.00
CA GLN A 329 10.87 13.87 -17.31
C GLN A 329 12.02 12.98 -17.79
N LEU A 330 12.06 12.72 -19.09
CA LEU A 330 13.09 12.01 -19.85
C LEU A 330 13.71 13.00 -20.84
N ASP A 331 14.96 13.39 -20.70
CA ASP A 331 15.60 14.36 -21.59
C ASP A 331 14.73 15.61 -21.88
N GLY A 332 13.98 16.09 -20.89
CA GLY A 332 13.03 17.20 -21.02
C GLY A 332 11.70 16.85 -21.67
N LYS A 333 11.40 15.57 -21.92
CA LYS A 333 10.11 15.05 -22.37
C LYS A 333 9.31 14.56 -21.17
N ASP A 334 8.05 14.95 -21.08
CA ASP A 334 7.18 14.51 -20.00
C ASP A 334 6.81 13.03 -20.14
N ALA A 335 7.07 12.26 -19.09
CA ALA A 335 6.82 10.83 -19.05
C ALA A 335 5.98 10.40 -17.83
N VAL A 336 5.31 9.26 -17.97
CA VAL A 336 4.67 8.53 -16.89
C VAL A 336 5.24 7.12 -16.82
N GLY A 337 5.75 6.73 -15.64
CA GLY A 337 6.28 5.40 -15.39
C GLY A 337 5.34 4.54 -14.57
N VAL A 338 5.32 3.23 -14.81
CA VAL A 338 4.51 2.31 -14.01
C VAL A 338 5.02 0.87 -14.11
N GLY A 339 4.88 0.11 -13.04
CA GLY A 339 5.15 -1.32 -12.98
C GLY A 339 3.90 -2.17 -13.08
N ASP A 340 4.06 -3.43 -13.51
CA ASP A 340 3.00 -4.43 -13.55
C ASP A 340 3.37 -5.76 -12.89
N LYS A 341 2.39 -6.61 -12.62
CA LYS A 341 2.59 -7.96 -12.09
C LYS A 341 3.23 -8.92 -13.09
N ALA A 342 3.26 -8.57 -14.40
CA ALA A 342 4.03 -9.31 -15.38
C ALA A 342 5.55 -9.11 -15.21
N GLY A 343 5.97 -8.19 -14.34
CA GLY A 343 7.35 -8.02 -13.93
C GLY A 343 8.13 -6.98 -14.71
N THR A 344 7.46 -6.06 -15.36
CA THR A 344 8.09 -5.00 -16.17
C THR A 344 7.75 -3.62 -15.61
N TYR A 345 8.76 -2.74 -15.52
CA TYR A 345 8.54 -1.30 -15.34
C TYR A 345 8.68 -0.61 -16.69
N ARG A 346 7.79 0.36 -16.99
CA ARG A 346 7.74 1.06 -18.28
C ARG A 346 7.67 2.56 -18.07
N ALA A 347 8.27 3.31 -18.97
CA ALA A 347 8.02 4.75 -19.15
C ALA A 347 7.29 5.00 -20.44
N LEU A 348 6.25 5.81 -20.38
CA LEU A 348 5.39 6.18 -21.51
C LEU A 348 5.36 7.71 -21.65
N ASP A 349 5.17 8.17 -22.86
CA ASP A 349 4.89 9.57 -23.17
C ASP A 349 3.55 9.99 -22.56
N ARG A 350 3.52 11.05 -21.75
CA ARG A 350 2.29 11.50 -21.08
C ARG A 350 1.20 11.99 -22.00
N GLU A 351 1.56 12.48 -23.21
CA GLU A 351 0.59 13.02 -24.16
C GLU A 351 -0.07 11.92 -24.97
N THR A 352 0.69 10.89 -25.36
CA THR A 352 0.25 9.90 -26.35
C THR A 352 0.05 8.50 -25.82
N GLY A 353 0.63 8.16 -24.66
CA GLY A 353 0.68 6.80 -24.13
C GLY A 353 1.65 5.87 -24.87
N GLU A 354 2.49 6.39 -25.78
CA GLU A 354 3.53 5.60 -26.47
C GLU A 354 4.61 5.16 -25.48
N ILE A 355 4.97 3.88 -25.50
CA ILE A 355 6.05 3.34 -24.67
C ILE A 355 7.39 3.90 -25.16
N LEU A 356 8.12 4.56 -24.27
CA LEU A 356 9.43 5.16 -24.55
C LEU A 356 10.56 4.17 -24.25
N TRP A 357 10.44 3.44 -23.14
CA TRP A 357 11.32 2.32 -22.81
C TRP A 357 10.62 1.32 -21.86
N GLU A 358 11.15 0.10 -21.82
CA GLU A 358 10.69 -0.99 -20.94
C GLU A 358 11.89 -1.64 -20.27
N ALA A 359 11.75 -1.95 -18.97
CA ALA A 359 12.72 -2.69 -18.17
C ALA A 359 12.05 -3.95 -17.60
N PRO A 360 12.20 -5.13 -18.24
CA PRO A 360 11.75 -6.40 -17.67
C PRO A 360 12.68 -6.78 -16.50
N LEU A 361 12.13 -6.86 -15.30
CA LEU A 361 12.88 -7.04 -14.05
C LEU A 361 12.77 -8.46 -13.50
N THR A 362 11.61 -9.11 -13.69
CA THR A 362 11.33 -10.48 -13.23
C THR A 362 10.32 -11.16 -14.16
N ALA A 363 10.14 -12.45 -14.01
CA ALA A 363 9.14 -13.21 -14.77
C ALA A 363 7.69 -12.93 -14.32
N GLY A 364 7.51 -12.21 -13.23
CA GLY A 364 6.18 -11.87 -12.71
C GLY A 364 5.38 -13.06 -12.18
N GLY A 365 4.08 -12.86 -12.04
CA GLY A 365 3.10 -13.87 -11.61
C GLY A 365 2.11 -13.32 -10.58
N THR A 366 1.19 -14.15 -10.12
CA THR A 366 0.08 -13.77 -9.21
C THR A 366 0.52 -13.02 -7.94
N GLN A 367 1.69 -13.34 -7.42
CA GLN A 367 2.30 -12.64 -6.26
C GLN A 367 3.69 -12.11 -6.59
N GLY A 368 4.05 -12.07 -7.86
CA GLY A 368 5.31 -11.56 -8.36
C GLY A 368 5.15 -10.23 -9.09
N GLY A 369 6.21 -9.82 -9.76
CA GLY A 369 6.23 -8.63 -10.59
C GLY A 369 6.57 -7.35 -9.84
N VAL A 370 6.28 -6.24 -10.47
CA VAL A 370 6.50 -4.88 -9.98
C VAL A 370 5.18 -4.34 -9.42
N MET A 371 4.84 -4.74 -8.20
CA MET A 371 3.58 -4.35 -7.54
C MET A 371 3.74 -3.11 -6.67
N ALA A 372 4.91 -2.93 -6.06
CA ALA A 372 5.22 -1.75 -5.27
C ALA A 372 5.50 -0.54 -6.17
N SER A 373 5.05 0.62 -5.74
CA SER A 373 5.29 1.85 -6.49
C SER A 373 6.73 2.33 -6.31
N ALA A 374 7.33 2.81 -7.39
CA ALA A 374 8.70 3.28 -7.40
C ALA A 374 8.87 4.65 -6.68
N ALA A 375 10.10 4.98 -6.33
CA ALA A 375 10.53 6.35 -6.07
C ALA A 375 11.32 6.87 -7.27
N VAL A 376 11.17 8.15 -7.62
CA VAL A 376 11.89 8.77 -8.73
C VAL A 376 12.64 9.99 -8.21
N ALA A 377 13.95 9.92 -8.21
CA ALA A 377 14.83 10.98 -7.69
C ALA A 377 16.17 11.00 -8.42
N ASP A 378 16.74 12.19 -8.57
CA ASP A 378 18.11 12.43 -9.07
C ASP A 378 18.43 11.67 -10.37
N GLY A 379 17.48 11.62 -11.32
CA GLY A 379 17.67 10.93 -12.60
C GLY A 379 17.58 9.40 -12.53
N THR A 380 17.05 8.85 -11.43
CA THR A 380 16.95 7.40 -11.19
C THR A 380 15.55 7.00 -10.77
N VAL A 381 15.08 5.84 -11.27
CA VAL A 381 13.86 5.16 -10.82
C VAL A 381 14.27 4.02 -9.92
N TYR A 382 13.89 4.07 -8.65
CA TYR A 382 14.12 3.01 -7.67
C TYR A 382 12.87 2.15 -7.52
N VAL A 383 12.97 0.90 -7.91
CA VAL A 383 11.83 -0.02 -8.00
C VAL A 383 12.15 -1.34 -7.31
N THR A 384 11.15 -1.99 -6.73
CA THR A 384 11.27 -3.36 -6.24
C THR A 384 10.52 -4.32 -7.15
N SER A 385 11.08 -5.50 -7.37
CA SER A 385 10.46 -6.57 -8.13
C SER A 385 10.45 -7.86 -7.32
N ASN A 386 9.35 -8.59 -7.36
CA ASN A 386 9.16 -9.85 -6.65
C ASN A 386 9.19 -11.00 -7.65
N ASP A 387 9.93 -12.05 -7.38
CA ASP A 387 9.88 -13.26 -8.18
C ASP A 387 8.73 -14.19 -7.76
N ALA A 388 8.59 -15.31 -8.47
CA ALA A 388 7.55 -16.31 -8.18
C ALA A 388 7.76 -17.04 -6.83
N SER A 389 8.96 -16.98 -6.25
CA SER A 389 9.31 -17.54 -4.93
C SER A 389 8.99 -16.55 -3.79
N ARG A 390 8.60 -15.32 -4.13
CA ARG A 390 8.38 -14.21 -3.20
C ARG A 390 9.67 -13.65 -2.60
N GLU A 391 10.75 -13.78 -3.32
CA GLU A 391 12.00 -13.07 -3.06
C GLU A 391 11.97 -11.75 -3.84
N ALA A 392 12.49 -10.70 -3.25
CA ALA A 392 12.46 -9.36 -3.81
C ALA A 392 13.86 -8.84 -4.11
N ASP A 393 13.99 -8.23 -5.29
CA ASP A 393 15.09 -7.37 -5.64
C ASP A 393 14.69 -5.90 -5.55
N MET A 394 15.63 -5.05 -5.17
CA MET A 394 15.56 -3.61 -5.39
C MET A 394 16.51 -3.23 -6.53
N VAL A 395 16.00 -2.45 -7.48
CA VAL A 395 16.69 -2.11 -8.73
C VAL A 395 16.69 -0.61 -8.92
N ALA A 396 17.82 -0.03 -9.29
CA ALA A 396 17.93 1.33 -9.77
C ALA A 396 18.01 1.34 -11.30
N LEU A 397 17.13 2.08 -11.92
CA LEU A 397 17.07 2.25 -13.38
C LEU A 397 17.43 3.70 -13.72
N ASP A 398 18.22 3.88 -14.75
CA ASP A 398 18.42 5.19 -15.35
C ASP A 398 17.08 5.74 -15.89
N VAL A 399 16.71 6.94 -15.51
CA VAL A 399 15.39 7.49 -15.82
C VAL A 399 15.19 7.72 -17.31
N ASP A 400 16.26 8.05 -18.05
CA ASP A 400 16.20 8.39 -19.48
C ASP A 400 16.16 7.13 -20.38
N THR A 401 16.79 6.04 -19.96
CA THR A 401 17.00 4.86 -20.80
C THR A 401 16.33 3.60 -20.29
N GLY A 402 15.98 3.54 -19.01
CA GLY A 402 15.50 2.32 -18.34
C GLY A 402 16.61 1.27 -18.12
N GLU A 403 17.88 1.59 -18.40
CA GLU A 403 19.01 0.68 -18.17
C GLU A 403 19.25 0.49 -16.66
N GLU A 404 19.51 -0.75 -16.26
CA GLU A 404 19.83 -1.10 -14.88
C GLU A 404 21.19 -0.52 -14.47
N GLN A 405 21.20 0.31 -13.42
CA GLN A 405 22.42 0.86 -12.84
C GLN A 405 22.99 -0.07 -11.77
N TRP A 406 22.12 -0.59 -10.90
CA TRP A 406 22.44 -1.60 -9.91
C TRP A 406 21.21 -2.40 -9.49
N ARG A 407 21.45 -3.60 -8.96
CA ARG A 407 20.44 -4.50 -8.40
C ARG A 407 20.98 -5.13 -7.11
N VAL A 408 20.11 -5.21 -6.09
CA VAL A 408 20.44 -5.91 -4.84
C VAL A 408 19.26 -6.76 -4.41
N GLU A 409 19.55 -7.95 -3.92
CA GLU A 409 18.55 -8.81 -3.27
C GLU A 409 18.19 -8.20 -1.91
N VAL A 410 16.90 -7.97 -1.67
CA VAL A 410 16.39 -7.42 -0.42
C VAL A 410 15.65 -8.47 0.41
N GLY A 411 15.49 -9.66 -0.10
CA GLY A 411 14.97 -10.83 0.60
C GLY A 411 13.46 -11.00 0.46
N ALA A 412 12.68 -10.80 1.51
CA ALA A 412 11.26 -11.12 1.50
C ALA A 412 10.45 -10.20 0.56
N HIS A 413 9.30 -10.71 0.15
CA HIS A 413 8.32 -10.05 -0.71
C HIS A 413 8.00 -8.61 -0.28
N ILE A 414 8.02 -7.67 -1.23
CA ILE A 414 7.75 -6.25 -1.00
C ILE A 414 6.52 -5.83 -1.79
N THR A 415 5.52 -5.30 -1.09
CA THR A 415 4.32 -4.68 -1.65
C THR A 415 4.24 -3.19 -1.33
N GLY A 416 4.94 -2.75 -0.29
CA GLY A 416 5.03 -1.34 0.10
C GLY A 416 5.88 -0.53 -0.88
N PRO A 417 5.47 0.71 -1.20
CA PRO A 417 6.22 1.56 -2.12
C PRO A 417 7.57 2.00 -1.55
N VAL A 418 8.55 2.13 -2.45
CA VAL A 418 9.87 2.69 -2.13
C VAL A 418 9.75 4.17 -1.77
N THR A 419 10.53 4.64 -0.80
CA THR A 419 10.66 6.06 -0.47
C THR A 419 12.13 6.46 -0.58
N TRP A 420 12.41 7.55 -1.27
CA TRP A 420 13.74 8.16 -1.32
C TRP A 420 13.77 9.43 -0.48
N ALA A 421 14.82 9.63 0.32
CA ALA A 421 15.08 10.87 1.03
C ALA A 421 16.59 11.09 1.20
N ASN A 422 17.12 12.16 0.66
CA ASN A 422 18.52 12.58 0.83
C ASN A 422 19.55 11.45 0.59
N GLY A 423 19.40 10.71 -0.51
CA GLY A 423 20.30 9.61 -0.89
C GLY A 423 20.06 8.29 -0.16
N VAL A 424 18.99 8.19 0.64
CA VAL A 424 18.61 6.96 1.34
C VAL A 424 17.27 6.43 0.82
N LEU A 425 17.19 5.13 0.56
CA LEU A 425 15.97 4.41 0.20
C LEU A 425 15.40 3.71 1.41
N TYR A 426 14.10 3.84 1.63
CA TYR A 426 13.37 3.19 2.71
C TYR A 426 12.35 2.22 2.13
N VAL A 427 12.36 0.99 2.62
CA VAL A 427 11.42 -0.08 2.24
C VAL A 427 11.03 -0.91 3.46
N SER A 428 9.88 -1.57 3.36
CA SER A 428 9.42 -2.55 4.33
C SER A 428 8.97 -3.82 3.61
N ASP A 429 9.07 -4.98 4.24
CA ASP A 429 8.82 -6.28 3.62
C ASP A 429 7.89 -7.20 4.44
N ASP A 430 7.46 -8.28 3.82
CA ASP A 430 6.56 -9.28 4.42
C ASP A 430 7.21 -10.12 5.53
N SER A 431 8.53 -10.02 5.75
CA SER A 431 9.18 -10.61 6.92
C SER A 431 9.04 -9.73 8.17
N GLY A 432 8.47 -8.53 8.03
CA GLY A 432 8.37 -7.53 9.10
C GLY A 432 9.63 -6.67 9.21
N ARG A 433 10.50 -6.67 8.21
CA ARG A 433 11.68 -5.81 8.21
C ARG A 433 11.34 -4.43 7.64
N ILE A 434 11.74 -3.39 8.36
CA ILE A 434 11.78 -2.00 7.94
C ILE A 434 13.25 -1.66 7.75
N ALA A 435 13.66 -1.21 6.56
CA ALA A 435 15.08 -1.06 6.24
C ALA A 435 15.39 0.21 5.46
N ALA A 436 16.65 0.66 5.58
CA ALA A 436 17.23 1.77 4.84
C ALA A 436 18.45 1.30 4.04
N TYR A 437 18.55 1.79 2.80
CA TYR A 437 19.62 1.42 1.86
C TYR A 437 20.23 2.69 1.26
N ASP A 438 21.51 2.61 0.88
CA ASP A 438 22.17 3.67 0.11
C ASP A 438 21.61 3.69 -1.32
N ALA A 439 21.12 4.84 -1.76
CA ALA A 439 20.58 5.01 -3.10
C ALA A 439 21.65 4.88 -4.20
N ALA A 440 22.93 5.07 -3.86
CA ALA A 440 24.02 5.01 -4.82
C ALA A 440 24.37 3.59 -5.28
N ASP A 441 24.26 2.58 -4.40
CA ASP A 441 24.71 1.21 -4.70
C ASP A 441 23.82 0.10 -4.10
N GLY A 442 22.75 0.47 -3.39
CA GLY A 442 21.83 -0.45 -2.75
C GLY A 442 22.38 -1.10 -1.47
N ALA A 443 23.50 -0.64 -0.91
CA ALA A 443 24.01 -1.17 0.34
C ALA A 443 23.05 -0.92 1.50
N ARG A 444 22.74 -1.97 2.31
CA ARG A 444 21.87 -1.80 3.48
C ARG A 444 22.58 -1.02 4.58
N LEU A 445 22.01 0.10 4.99
CA LEU A 445 22.54 1.01 6.01
C LEU A 445 21.98 0.75 7.40
N TRP A 446 20.70 0.36 7.47
CA TRP A 446 19.97 0.14 8.71
C TRP A 446 18.80 -0.82 8.51
N SER A 447 18.40 -1.52 9.57
CA SER A 447 17.14 -2.27 9.59
C SER A 447 16.60 -2.44 11.00
N TYR A 448 15.26 -2.65 11.07
CA TYR A 448 14.52 -2.94 12.29
C TYR A 448 13.45 -3.99 11.97
N SER A 449 13.23 -4.96 12.85
CA SER A 449 12.20 -5.98 12.66
C SER A 449 11.03 -5.77 13.60
N VAL A 450 9.83 -5.86 13.03
CA VAL A 450 8.55 -5.93 13.75
C VAL A 450 8.00 -7.36 13.69
N PRO A 451 7.11 -7.77 14.62
CA PRO A 451 6.68 -9.17 14.73
C PRO A 451 5.93 -9.73 13.52
N PHE A 452 5.31 -8.85 12.72
CA PHE A 452 4.42 -9.21 11.61
C PHE A 452 4.77 -8.42 10.34
N PRO A 453 4.31 -8.87 9.15
CA PRO A 453 4.59 -8.21 7.88
C PRO A 453 4.42 -6.70 7.92
N ALA A 454 5.35 -5.97 7.33
CA ALA A 454 5.29 -4.53 7.13
C ALA A 454 5.14 -4.27 5.63
N ALA A 455 3.90 -4.11 5.17
CA ALA A 455 3.57 -3.97 3.75
C ALA A 455 3.19 -2.54 3.33
N GLY A 456 3.16 -1.62 4.29
CA GLY A 456 2.89 -0.20 4.05
C GLY A 456 4.11 0.57 3.54
N GLY A 457 3.88 1.69 2.88
CA GLY A 457 4.95 2.64 2.57
C GLY A 457 5.47 3.34 3.82
N ILE A 458 6.69 3.86 3.73
CA ILE A 458 7.34 4.63 4.79
C ILE A 458 7.24 6.11 4.46
N ALA A 459 6.77 6.93 5.41
CA ALA A 459 6.83 8.39 5.31
C ALA A 459 8.07 8.91 6.02
N VAL A 460 8.73 9.93 5.44
CA VAL A 460 9.90 10.61 6.01
C VAL A 460 9.56 12.08 6.17
N VAL A 461 9.59 12.60 7.40
CA VAL A 461 9.23 13.98 7.72
C VAL A 461 10.12 14.49 8.84
N ASP A 462 10.87 15.57 8.60
CA ASP A 462 11.70 16.27 9.60
C ASP A 462 12.64 15.34 10.39
N GLY A 463 13.33 14.42 9.73
CA GLY A 463 14.26 13.48 10.37
C GLY A 463 13.60 12.31 11.12
N VAL A 464 12.31 12.10 10.92
CA VAL A 464 11.55 11.00 11.49
C VAL A 464 10.98 10.14 10.37
N ILE A 465 11.14 8.82 10.47
CA ILE A 465 10.44 7.87 9.60
C ILE A 465 9.26 7.26 10.32
N TYR A 466 8.14 7.07 9.61
CA TYR A 466 6.91 6.48 10.12
C TYR A 466 6.54 5.27 9.26
N ALA A 467 6.35 4.12 9.88
CA ALA A 467 6.04 2.86 9.20
C ALA A 467 4.84 2.15 9.85
N GLY A 468 3.95 1.61 9.01
CA GLY A 468 2.87 0.73 9.44
C GLY A 468 3.27 -0.74 9.33
N TRP A 469 2.73 -1.60 10.20
CA TRP A 469 3.00 -3.03 10.19
C TRP A 469 1.79 -3.86 10.66
N GLY A 470 1.84 -5.16 10.47
CA GLY A 470 0.81 -6.10 10.91
C GLY A 470 -0.13 -6.57 9.80
N TRP A 471 0.07 -6.14 8.54
CA TRP A 471 -0.78 -6.56 7.44
C TRP A 471 -0.33 -7.88 6.82
N TRP A 472 -1.28 -8.76 6.50
CA TRP A 472 -1.02 -9.98 5.77
C TRP A 472 -2.17 -10.37 4.84
N LEU A 473 -1.93 -10.32 3.53
CA LEU A 473 -2.91 -10.67 2.48
C LEU A 473 -3.32 -12.15 2.51
N ALA A 474 -2.49 -13.05 3.01
CA ALA A 474 -2.72 -14.50 2.99
C ALA A 474 -3.60 -15.03 4.14
N GLY A 475 -4.24 -14.16 4.92
CA GLY A 475 -5.07 -14.55 6.05
C GLY A 475 -4.29 -14.65 7.34
N ALA A 476 -4.12 -13.53 8.01
CA ALA A 476 -3.63 -13.52 9.37
C ALA A 476 -4.51 -14.40 10.24
N PRO A 477 -3.93 -15.24 11.11
CA PRO A 477 -4.65 -15.77 12.26
C PRO A 477 -5.28 -14.61 13.01
N ASP A 478 -6.21 -14.90 13.93
CA ASP A 478 -6.85 -13.92 14.83
C ASP A 478 -5.80 -13.23 15.73
N ASN A 479 -4.86 -12.54 15.12
CA ASN A 479 -3.79 -11.88 15.83
C ASN A 479 -4.03 -10.37 15.82
N PRO A 480 -4.29 -9.77 16.99
CA PRO A 480 -4.57 -8.35 17.12
C PRO A 480 -3.30 -7.48 17.05
N ASP A 481 -2.14 -8.04 16.68
CA ASP A 481 -0.88 -7.32 16.79
C ASP A 481 -0.49 -6.72 15.42
N GLY A 482 -0.61 -5.43 15.33
CA GLY A 482 -0.17 -4.54 14.26
C GLY A 482 -0.05 -3.14 14.81
N GLY A 483 0.64 -2.27 14.10
CA GLY A 483 0.93 -0.96 14.66
C GLY A 483 1.45 0.06 13.67
N VAL A 484 1.74 1.22 14.23
CA VAL A 484 2.52 2.30 13.61
C VAL A 484 3.70 2.62 14.50
N ILE A 485 4.88 2.67 13.94
CA ILE A 485 6.12 2.95 14.65
C ILE A 485 6.82 4.16 14.03
N ALA A 486 7.39 5.03 14.88
CA ALA A 486 8.21 6.16 14.47
C ALA A 486 9.66 5.96 14.92
N PHE A 487 10.61 6.32 14.04
CA PHE A 487 12.03 6.25 14.33
C PHE A 487 12.69 7.60 14.06
N ALA A 488 13.64 7.97 14.90
CA ALA A 488 14.51 9.13 14.71
C ALA A 488 15.91 8.83 15.23
N VAL A 489 16.89 9.62 14.82
CA VAL A 489 18.23 9.58 15.43
C VAL A 489 18.20 10.36 16.75
N PRO A 490 18.55 9.73 17.90
CA PRO A 490 18.56 10.41 19.19
C PRO A 490 19.48 11.63 19.21
N ALA A 491 18.98 12.76 19.76
CA ALA A 491 19.70 14.03 19.75
C ALA A 491 21.01 14.03 20.60
N ASP A 492 21.12 13.13 21.57
CA ASP A 492 22.27 12.98 22.46
C ASP A 492 23.37 12.07 21.90
N GLY A 493 23.20 11.58 20.66
CA GLY A 493 24.12 10.62 20.06
C GLY A 493 24.27 9.32 20.86
N ALA A 494 23.35 9.06 21.80
CA ALA A 494 23.29 7.77 22.44
C ALA A 494 23.17 6.73 21.32
N PRO A 495 24.00 5.66 21.32
CA PRO A 495 23.76 4.57 20.38
C PRO A 495 22.32 4.14 20.59
N ALA A 496 21.56 4.02 19.47
CA ALA A 496 20.27 3.35 19.52
C ALA A 496 20.41 2.22 20.52
N THR A 497 19.52 2.15 21.52
CA THR A 497 19.47 0.95 22.36
C THR A 497 19.22 -0.14 21.34
N SER A 498 20.32 -0.73 20.87
CA SER A 498 20.28 -1.79 19.89
C SER A 498 19.24 -2.77 20.40
N GLN A 499 18.20 -3.04 19.61
CA GLN A 499 17.58 -4.37 19.77
C GLN A 499 18.75 -5.33 19.91
N PRO A 500 18.73 -6.28 20.85
CA PRO A 500 19.83 -7.21 21.00
C PRO A 500 20.16 -7.75 19.62
N ALA A 501 21.32 -7.35 19.12
CA ALA A 501 21.98 -7.73 17.88
C ALA A 501 21.09 -8.47 16.85
N GLU A 502 20.29 -7.72 16.06
CA GLU A 502 19.70 -8.28 14.82
C GLU A 502 20.79 -8.60 13.79
N ALA A 503 22.02 -8.15 14.00
CA ALA A 503 23.16 -8.59 13.21
C ALA A 503 23.31 -10.12 13.13
N GLU A 504 22.58 -10.86 13.98
CA GLU A 504 22.57 -12.33 13.99
C GLU A 504 21.19 -12.94 13.72
N ARG A 505 20.07 -12.17 13.74
CA ARG A 505 18.72 -12.71 13.41
C ARG A 505 18.31 -12.51 11.96
N GLY A 506 18.86 -11.54 11.27
CA GLY A 506 18.55 -11.28 9.85
C GLY A 506 19.12 -12.35 8.92
N ASP A 507 20.21 -13.01 9.34
CA ASP A 507 20.84 -14.12 8.65
C ASP A 507 20.54 -15.48 9.31
N ASP A 508 19.60 -15.54 10.29
CA ASP A 508 19.15 -16.80 10.88
C ASP A 508 18.17 -17.48 9.92
N VAL A 509 18.72 -18.38 9.12
CA VAL A 509 17.98 -19.25 8.19
C VAL A 509 16.80 -19.91 8.89
N GLY A 510 16.98 -20.35 10.16
CA GLY A 510 15.94 -20.99 10.95
C GLY A 510 14.74 -20.08 11.24
N ALA A 511 15.00 -18.85 11.67
CA ALA A 511 13.95 -17.86 11.89
C ALA A 511 13.18 -17.53 10.60
N THR A 512 13.88 -17.43 9.50
CA THR A 512 13.28 -17.15 8.18
C THR A 512 12.41 -18.30 7.71
N VAL A 513 12.92 -19.53 7.76
CA VAL A 513 12.15 -20.73 7.42
C VAL A 513 10.93 -20.88 8.33
N TYR A 514 11.09 -20.65 9.64
CA TYR A 514 9.97 -20.71 10.59
C TYR A 514 8.84 -19.76 10.18
N ARG A 515 9.14 -18.49 10.00
CA ARG A 515 8.15 -17.48 9.61
C ARG A 515 7.44 -17.82 8.30
N GLN A 516 8.17 -18.31 7.32
CA GLN A 516 7.64 -18.60 5.99
C GLN A 516 6.87 -19.92 5.89
N ARG A 517 7.22 -20.93 6.68
CA ARG A 517 6.74 -22.31 6.49
C ARG A 517 6.02 -22.90 7.70
N CYS A 518 6.37 -22.49 8.91
CA CYS A 518 5.92 -23.16 10.14
C CYS A 518 4.92 -22.30 10.94
N ALA A 519 5.11 -20.99 10.98
CA ALA A 519 4.33 -20.05 11.79
C ALA A 519 2.82 -20.08 11.50
N ALA A 520 2.43 -20.33 10.25
CA ALA A 520 1.02 -20.43 9.85
C ALA A 520 0.23 -21.53 10.61
N CYS A 521 0.92 -22.59 11.05
CA CYS A 521 0.32 -23.68 11.81
C CYS A 521 0.69 -23.66 13.29
N HIS A 522 1.91 -23.21 13.60
CA HIS A 522 2.48 -23.29 14.95
C HIS A 522 2.44 -21.99 15.75
N GLY A 523 1.89 -20.90 15.14
CA GLY A 523 1.84 -19.55 15.73
C GLY A 523 3.11 -18.75 15.47
N GLY A 524 3.02 -17.42 15.39
CA GLY A 524 4.15 -16.52 15.06
C GLY A 524 5.28 -16.54 16.09
N ALA A 525 4.92 -16.73 17.36
CA ALA A 525 5.84 -16.89 18.50
C ALA A 525 5.90 -18.34 19.01
N GLY A 526 5.45 -19.32 18.21
CA GLY A 526 5.46 -20.71 18.62
C GLY A 526 4.35 -21.12 19.60
N GLU A 527 3.35 -20.28 19.82
CA GLU A 527 2.26 -20.47 20.78
C GLU A 527 1.29 -21.60 20.40
N GLY A 528 1.35 -22.08 19.14
CA GLY A 528 0.44 -23.12 18.61
C GLY A 528 -0.71 -22.50 17.82
N GLY A 529 -1.49 -23.38 17.18
CA GLY A 529 -2.63 -23.01 16.35
C GLY A 529 -3.29 -24.26 15.78
N SER A 530 -3.30 -24.44 14.47
CA SER A 530 -3.68 -25.71 13.85
C SER A 530 -2.62 -26.81 14.08
N GLY A 531 -1.38 -26.42 14.34
CA GLY A 531 -0.28 -27.25 14.83
C GLY A 531 -0.05 -27.08 16.34
N PRO A 532 0.71 -28.00 16.97
CA PRO A 532 1.04 -27.90 18.39
C PRO A 532 1.95 -26.70 18.68
N SER A 533 1.88 -26.18 19.92
CA SER A 533 2.82 -25.15 20.42
C SER A 533 4.28 -25.64 20.34
N MET A 534 5.19 -24.74 20.02
CA MET A 534 6.65 -24.93 20.08
C MET A 534 7.21 -24.61 21.48
N VAL A 535 6.44 -23.93 22.35
CA VAL A 535 6.83 -23.73 23.74
C VAL A 535 7.12 -25.09 24.38
N ASP A 536 8.24 -25.23 25.05
CA ASP A 536 8.75 -26.47 25.67
C ASP A 536 8.94 -27.65 24.66
N VAL A 537 9.15 -27.37 23.36
CA VAL A 537 9.36 -28.43 22.34
C VAL A 537 10.64 -29.22 22.63
N ASP A 538 11.64 -28.59 23.21
CA ASP A 538 12.92 -29.18 23.61
C ASP A 538 12.78 -30.17 24.79
N GLU A 539 11.76 -30.03 25.64
CA GLU A 539 11.39 -31.00 26.68
C GLU A 539 10.61 -32.19 26.13
N ARG A 540 9.90 -32.02 24.98
CA ARG A 540 9.01 -33.03 24.39
C ARG A 540 9.66 -33.92 23.33
N LEU A 541 10.67 -33.39 22.65
CA LEU A 541 11.39 -34.05 21.57
C LEU A 541 12.91 -33.83 21.73
N SER A 542 13.70 -34.87 21.53
CA SER A 542 15.14 -34.67 21.28
C SER A 542 15.35 -33.91 19.95
N ARG A 543 16.52 -33.29 19.76
CA ARG A 543 16.81 -32.55 18.52
C ARG A 543 16.65 -33.45 17.30
N ASP A 544 17.21 -34.67 17.32
CA ASP A 544 17.14 -35.62 16.20
C ASP A 544 15.71 -36.07 15.90
N GLU A 545 14.86 -36.25 16.92
CA GLU A 545 13.45 -36.54 16.74
C GLU A 545 12.72 -35.35 16.13
N HIS A 546 13.06 -34.12 16.55
CA HIS A 546 12.46 -32.91 16.01
C HIS A 546 12.84 -32.71 14.53
N VAL A 547 14.13 -32.86 14.17
CA VAL A 547 14.59 -32.86 12.78
C VAL A 547 13.85 -33.91 11.94
N THR A 548 13.66 -35.11 12.48
CA THR A 548 12.90 -36.17 11.79
C THR A 548 11.45 -35.78 11.58
N VAL A 549 10.79 -35.16 12.58
CA VAL A 549 9.40 -34.70 12.47
C VAL A 549 9.26 -33.62 11.40
N VAL A 550 10.17 -32.66 11.32
CA VAL A 550 10.15 -31.62 10.29
C VAL A 550 10.43 -32.25 8.91
N ARG A 551 11.46 -33.07 8.79
CA ARG A 551 11.85 -33.72 7.52
C ARG A 551 10.74 -34.59 6.95
N ASP A 552 10.23 -35.52 7.73
CA ASP A 552 9.36 -36.62 7.27
C ASP A 552 7.87 -36.31 7.42
N GLY A 553 7.54 -35.25 8.16
CA GLY A 553 6.16 -34.92 8.57
C GLY A 553 5.62 -35.82 9.68
N LYS A 554 4.54 -35.41 10.33
CA LYS A 554 3.87 -36.22 11.36
C LYS A 554 2.39 -35.87 11.46
N GLY A 555 1.52 -36.84 11.24
CA GLY A 555 0.06 -36.63 11.31
C GLY A 555 -0.40 -35.67 10.20
N ASN A 556 -0.90 -34.49 10.55
CA ASN A 556 -1.31 -33.45 9.58
C ASN A 556 -0.16 -32.51 9.16
N MET A 557 1.00 -32.61 9.78
CA MET A 557 2.18 -31.84 9.40
C MET A 557 2.77 -32.41 8.12
N PRO A 558 2.97 -31.63 7.05
CA PRO A 558 3.58 -32.11 5.82
C PRO A 558 5.05 -32.46 6.03
N ALA A 559 5.59 -33.33 5.18
CA ALA A 559 7.02 -33.57 5.07
C ALA A 559 7.69 -32.40 4.31
N TRP A 560 8.83 -31.93 4.81
CA TRP A 560 9.53 -30.78 4.23
C TRP A 560 10.83 -31.14 3.47
N GLN A 561 11.25 -32.41 3.51
CA GLN A 561 12.47 -32.90 2.85
C GLN A 561 12.55 -32.63 1.33
N ASP A 562 11.42 -32.47 0.66
CA ASP A 562 11.34 -32.20 -0.78
C ASP A 562 11.25 -30.69 -1.09
N THR A 563 11.22 -29.84 -0.05
CA THR A 563 10.98 -28.39 -0.17
C THR A 563 12.07 -27.57 0.51
N LEU A 564 12.65 -28.07 1.59
CA LEU A 564 13.75 -27.46 2.35
C LEU A 564 15.01 -28.32 2.22
N THR A 565 16.15 -27.66 2.22
CA THR A 565 17.45 -28.33 2.31
C THR A 565 17.67 -28.91 3.72
N ASP A 566 18.59 -29.85 3.87
CA ASP A 566 18.93 -30.38 5.19
C ASP A 566 19.45 -29.28 6.14
N GLU A 567 20.16 -28.29 5.62
CA GLU A 567 20.67 -27.13 6.38
C GLU A 567 19.52 -26.23 6.86
N GLU A 568 18.50 -25.99 6.04
CA GLU A 568 17.31 -25.23 6.41
C GLU A 568 16.45 -25.95 7.45
N ILE A 569 16.31 -27.28 7.33
CA ILE A 569 15.59 -28.11 8.31
C ILE A 569 16.33 -28.08 9.66
N GLU A 570 17.63 -28.21 9.68
CA GLU A 570 18.40 -28.14 10.93
C GLU A 570 18.33 -26.75 11.55
N ALA A 571 18.46 -25.69 10.75
CA ALA A 571 18.39 -24.30 11.20
C ALA A 571 17.02 -23.96 11.80
N VAL A 572 15.90 -24.36 11.18
CA VAL A 572 14.56 -24.08 11.73
C VAL A 572 14.31 -24.85 13.03
N VAL A 573 14.78 -26.08 13.15
CA VAL A 573 14.69 -26.85 14.40
C VAL A 573 15.50 -26.21 15.52
N ASP A 574 16.69 -25.71 15.23
CA ASP A 574 17.51 -25.00 16.21
C ASP A 574 16.83 -23.70 16.65
N TYR A 575 16.25 -22.92 15.71
CA TYR A 575 15.46 -21.72 16.02
C TYR A 575 14.25 -22.04 16.92
N GLU A 576 13.46 -23.07 16.60
CA GLU A 576 12.29 -23.50 17.38
C GLU A 576 12.66 -23.91 18.80
N ARG A 577 13.83 -24.52 18.99
CA ARG A 577 14.32 -25.00 20.28
C ARG A 577 15.00 -23.93 21.12
N ASP A 578 15.82 -23.09 20.50
CA ASP A 578 16.63 -22.11 21.22
C ASP A 578 15.90 -20.80 21.49
N VAL A 579 14.96 -20.43 20.60
CA VAL A 579 14.24 -19.15 20.66
C VAL A 579 12.79 -19.34 21.11
N LEU A 580 12.02 -20.21 20.45
CA LEU A 580 10.58 -20.31 20.71
C LEU A 580 10.24 -21.21 21.92
N ALA A 581 11.02 -22.26 22.18
CA ALA A 581 10.77 -23.16 23.30
C ALA A 581 10.83 -22.45 24.67
N ASN A 582 11.67 -21.43 24.78
CA ASN A 582 11.87 -20.69 26.03
C ASN A 582 10.84 -19.57 26.28
N GLY A 583 9.85 -19.38 25.41
CA GLY A 583 8.82 -18.36 25.56
C GLY A 583 9.35 -16.92 25.63
N SER A 584 10.55 -16.68 25.08
CA SER A 584 11.21 -15.37 25.02
C SER A 584 11.19 -14.82 23.60
N GLY A 585 10.00 -14.84 22.98
CA GLY A 585 9.75 -14.22 21.69
C GLY A 585 8.99 -12.90 21.84
#